data_7213d5b1d7c844d7a293779ced3383f8
#
_entry.id   7213d5b1d7c844d7a293779ced3383f8
#
_cell.length_a   1.000
_cell.length_b   1.000
_cell.length_c   1.000
_cell.angle_alpha   90.00
_cell.angle_beta   90.00
_cell.angle_gamma   90.00
#
_symmetry.space_group_name_H-M   'P 1'
#
loop_
_entity.id
_entity.type
_entity.pdbx_description
1 polymer ?
#
loop_
_entity_poly.entity_id
_entity_poly.type
_entity_poly.pdbx_seq_one_letter_code
_entity_poly.pdbx_strand_id
1 'polypeptide(L)'
;VEADTTATDTTLDVIAYFAKGDTCDYWISETKWKINGKDTIKTADIATKIRLVVTDSTATGYKMNYTFMDIDNDTTTNSLEAKLANAIAERVGKTVIGTTIEFETDEYGTITKIHNLSQIKKQAKTLFKDCMKDLANMPEMKFMKELGFDISDISKNVSTDELVEGYVEELKDLFFCHGNTYKIGETEEHEDATENSYESDSNRSVSIDEDGNYTIQGEVI
;
A
#
# COMPACT_ATOMS: atom_id res chain seq x y z
N VAL A 1 -0.99 53.72 -10.70
CA VAL A 1 -1.35 52.72 -9.66
C VAL A 1 -0.83 51.40 -10.17
N GLU A 2 0.35 51.01 -9.68
CA GLU A 2 0.96 49.72 -9.95
C GLU A 2 0.08 48.64 -9.30
N ALA A 3 -0.30 47.65 -10.11
CA ALA A 3 -1.00 46.49 -9.60
C ALA A 3 -0.01 45.69 -8.71
N ASP A 4 -0.39 45.57 -7.46
CA ASP A 4 0.25 44.74 -6.47
C ASP A 4 0.24 43.29 -7.03
N THR A 5 1.39 42.81 -7.46
CA THR A 5 1.57 41.41 -7.87
C THR A 5 1.44 40.58 -6.59
N THR A 6 0.27 40.02 -6.41
CA THR A 6 0.03 39.00 -5.38
C THR A 6 1.18 37.98 -5.42
N ALA A 7 1.90 37.86 -4.29
CA ALA A 7 2.87 36.83 -4.10
C ALA A 7 2.19 35.48 -4.40
N THR A 8 2.61 34.83 -5.47
CA THR A 8 2.15 33.47 -5.76
C THR A 8 2.60 32.60 -4.59
N ASP A 9 1.63 31.98 -3.94
CA ASP A 9 1.90 31.01 -2.88
C ASP A 9 2.81 29.94 -3.47
N THR A 10 4.01 29.81 -2.92
CA THR A 10 5.04 28.92 -3.46
C THR A 10 5.01 27.55 -2.79
N THR A 11 4.09 27.36 -1.85
CA THR A 11 3.93 26.14 -1.06
C THR A 11 2.50 25.66 -1.06
N LEU A 12 2.32 24.34 -0.93
CA LEU A 12 1.06 23.63 -0.75
C LEU A 12 1.08 22.91 0.58
N ASP A 13 0.18 23.27 1.49
CA ASP A 13 -0.07 22.52 2.72
C ASP A 13 -1.12 21.44 2.44
N VAL A 14 -0.75 20.17 2.58
CA VAL A 14 -1.67 19.05 2.40
C VAL A 14 -2.29 18.68 3.75
N ILE A 15 -3.49 19.18 3.98
CA ILE A 15 -4.23 18.98 5.22
C ILE A 15 -5.55 18.25 4.98
N ALA A 16 -5.96 17.46 5.96
CA ALA A 16 -7.21 16.71 5.89
C ALA A 16 -8.44 17.57 6.08
N TYR A 17 -9.49 17.31 5.29
CA TYR A 17 -10.83 17.90 5.43
C TYR A 17 -11.88 16.79 5.37
N PHE A 18 -11.94 15.99 6.43
CA PHE A 18 -12.87 14.87 6.49
C PHE A 18 -14.04 15.19 7.42
N ALA A 19 -15.23 14.75 7.04
CA ALA A 19 -16.41 14.81 7.88
C ALA A 19 -16.80 13.39 8.34
N LYS A 20 -17.40 13.30 9.53
CA LYS A 20 -17.95 12.05 10.01
C LYS A 20 -18.98 11.47 9.04
N GLY A 21 -18.77 10.23 8.63
CA GLY A 21 -19.60 9.51 7.66
C GLY A 21 -19.07 9.55 6.23
N ASP A 22 -18.02 10.33 5.95
CA ASP A 22 -17.36 10.30 4.65
C ASP A 22 -16.87 8.90 4.34
N THR A 23 -17.11 8.47 3.10
CA THR A 23 -16.74 7.14 2.63
C THR A 23 -16.14 7.25 1.23
N CYS A 24 -14.94 6.70 1.07
CA CYS A 24 -14.23 6.67 -0.19
C CYS A 24 -13.78 5.24 -0.51
N ASP A 25 -13.96 4.83 -1.76
CA ASP A 25 -13.42 3.57 -2.28
C ASP A 25 -12.22 3.90 -3.18
N TYR A 26 -11.10 3.21 -2.96
CA TYR A 26 -9.88 3.36 -3.73
C TYR A 26 -9.50 2.02 -4.37
N TRP A 27 -8.88 2.08 -5.55
CA TRP A 27 -8.09 1.00 -6.11
C TRP A 27 -6.61 1.39 -5.98
N ILE A 28 -5.85 0.58 -5.27
CA ILE A 28 -4.40 0.72 -5.13
C ILE A 28 -3.78 -0.34 -6.02
N SER A 29 -2.96 0.07 -6.99
CA SER A 29 -2.32 -0.84 -7.93
C SER A 29 -0.81 -0.85 -7.74
N GLU A 30 -0.25 -2.03 -7.63
CA GLU A 30 1.19 -2.27 -7.57
C GLU A 30 1.62 -3.11 -8.76
N THR A 31 2.55 -2.60 -9.56
CA THR A 31 3.13 -3.34 -10.68
C THR A 31 4.62 -3.58 -10.43
N LYS A 32 5.04 -4.83 -10.45
CA LYS A 32 6.45 -5.23 -10.31
C LYS A 32 7.06 -5.58 -11.66
N TRP A 33 8.24 -5.06 -11.90
CA TRP A 33 9.01 -5.29 -13.11
C TRP A 33 10.36 -5.90 -12.79
N LYS A 34 10.80 -6.84 -13.62
CA LYS A 34 12.17 -7.36 -13.61
C LYS A 34 12.90 -6.85 -14.84
N ILE A 35 13.98 -6.11 -14.62
CA ILE A 35 14.85 -5.62 -15.69
C ILE A 35 16.01 -6.59 -15.82
N ASN A 36 16.21 -7.13 -17.04
CA ASN A 36 17.31 -8.02 -17.36
C ASN A 36 18.00 -7.52 -18.64
N GLY A 37 19.02 -6.68 -18.47
CA GLY A 37 19.68 -5.99 -19.57
C GLY A 37 18.72 -5.00 -20.26
N LYS A 38 18.33 -5.28 -21.51
CA LYS A 38 17.37 -4.44 -22.27
C LYS A 38 15.93 -4.93 -22.17
N ASP A 39 15.70 -6.08 -21.58
CA ASP A 39 14.38 -6.67 -21.48
C ASP A 39 13.74 -6.29 -20.14
N THR A 40 12.53 -5.76 -20.21
CA THR A 40 11.71 -5.46 -19.03
C THR A 40 10.53 -6.41 -19.02
N ILE A 41 10.39 -7.20 -17.96
CA ILE A 41 9.36 -8.21 -17.83
C ILE A 41 8.50 -7.84 -16.62
N LYS A 42 7.18 -7.67 -16.84
CA LYS A 42 6.21 -7.53 -15.77
C LYS A 42 6.12 -8.85 -14.99
N THR A 43 6.38 -8.79 -13.69
CA THR A 43 6.41 -9.98 -12.82
C THR A 43 5.19 -10.10 -11.92
N ALA A 44 4.55 -8.99 -11.59
CA ALA A 44 3.30 -8.95 -10.84
C ALA A 44 2.51 -7.70 -11.19
N ASP A 45 1.19 -7.80 -11.09
CA ASP A 45 0.22 -6.71 -11.19
C ASP A 45 -0.89 -7.01 -10.19
N ILE A 46 -0.91 -6.29 -9.09
CA ILE A 46 -1.84 -6.51 -8.00
C ILE A 46 -2.66 -5.24 -7.83
N ALA A 47 -3.97 -5.36 -7.82
CA ALA A 47 -4.87 -4.26 -7.52
C ALA A 47 -5.70 -4.60 -6.28
N THR A 48 -5.60 -3.77 -5.25
CA THR A 48 -6.33 -3.90 -4.00
C THR A 48 -7.44 -2.86 -3.95
N LYS A 49 -8.68 -3.29 -3.76
CA LYS A 49 -9.79 -2.38 -3.48
C LYS A 49 -9.94 -2.18 -2.00
N ILE A 50 -9.87 -0.94 -1.55
CA ILE A 50 -10.07 -0.57 -0.16
C ILE A 50 -11.24 0.40 0.01
N ARG A 51 -11.83 0.39 1.18
CA ARG A 51 -12.81 1.37 1.61
C ARG A 51 -12.31 2.10 2.85
N LEU A 52 -12.26 3.42 2.75
CA LEU A 52 -12.00 4.32 3.86
C LEU A 52 -13.33 4.91 4.36
N VAL A 53 -13.56 4.83 5.67
CA VAL A 53 -14.74 5.41 6.33
C VAL A 53 -14.30 6.28 7.49
N VAL A 54 -14.74 7.54 7.52
CA VAL A 54 -14.52 8.44 8.67
C VAL A 54 -15.60 8.15 9.73
N THR A 55 -15.21 7.48 10.80
CA THR A 55 -16.13 7.08 11.88
C THR A 55 -16.37 8.18 12.89
N ASP A 56 -15.41 9.08 13.06
CA ASP A 56 -15.54 10.27 13.91
C ASP A 56 -14.64 11.40 13.42
N SER A 57 -15.07 12.65 13.64
CA SER A 57 -14.34 13.86 13.28
C SER A 57 -14.45 14.85 14.43
N THR A 58 -13.31 15.33 14.92
CA THR A 58 -13.19 16.27 16.04
C THR A 58 -12.28 17.43 15.64
N ALA A 59 -12.19 18.45 16.49
CA ALA A 59 -11.28 19.58 16.26
C ALA A 59 -9.77 19.18 16.32
N THR A 60 -9.45 17.99 16.81
CA THR A 60 -8.06 17.53 17.04
C THR A 60 -7.68 16.30 16.20
N GLY A 61 -8.57 15.84 15.29
CA GLY A 61 -8.27 14.73 14.42
C GLY A 61 -9.47 13.85 14.05
N TYR A 62 -9.17 12.77 13.38
CA TYR A 62 -10.17 11.89 12.79
C TYR A 62 -9.97 10.45 13.28
N LYS A 63 -11.10 9.70 13.40
CA LYS A 63 -11.08 8.25 13.55
C LYS A 63 -11.58 7.62 12.27
N MET A 64 -10.88 6.62 11.79
CA MET A 64 -11.14 6.04 10.49
C MET A 64 -11.03 4.51 10.51
N ASN A 65 -11.77 3.91 9.59
CA ASN A 65 -11.69 2.50 9.25
C ASN A 65 -11.17 2.35 7.81
N TYR A 66 -10.12 1.56 7.64
CA TYR A 66 -9.56 1.16 6.36
C TYR A 66 -9.86 -0.32 6.17
N THR A 67 -10.73 -0.66 5.23
CA THR A 67 -11.23 -2.03 5.03
C THR A 67 -10.84 -2.55 3.66
N PHE A 68 -10.21 -3.73 3.63
CA PHE A 68 -9.91 -4.44 2.39
C PHE A 68 -11.19 -5.05 1.82
N MET A 69 -11.56 -4.64 0.60
CA MET A 69 -12.83 -5.02 -0.03
C MET A 69 -12.66 -6.09 -1.08
N ASP A 70 -11.58 -6.01 -1.88
CA ASP A 70 -11.29 -6.93 -2.98
C ASP A 70 -9.81 -6.88 -3.36
N ILE A 71 -9.32 -7.96 -3.96
CA ILE A 71 -7.96 -8.06 -4.49
C ILE A 71 -8.04 -8.71 -5.86
N ASP A 72 -7.54 -8.03 -6.87
CA ASP A 72 -7.34 -8.54 -8.21
C ASP A 72 -5.83 -8.75 -8.46
N ASN A 73 -5.49 -9.90 -9.02
CA ASN A 73 -4.11 -10.27 -9.29
C ASN A 73 -4.01 -10.81 -10.71
N ASP A 74 -3.52 -9.98 -11.62
CA ASP A 74 -3.27 -10.37 -13.01
C ASP A 74 -1.80 -10.77 -13.18
N THR A 75 -1.59 -12.03 -13.44
CA THR A 75 -0.26 -12.57 -13.67
C THR A 75 -0.22 -13.31 -15.01
N THR A 76 0.49 -12.71 -15.94
CA THR A 76 0.55 -13.12 -17.34
C THR A 76 1.56 -14.25 -17.63
N THR A 77 2.16 -14.87 -16.61
CA THR A 77 3.20 -15.89 -16.81
C THR A 77 2.62 -17.29 -17.04
N ASN A 78 3.09 -17.97 -18.08
CA ASN A 78 2.59 -19.29 -18.50
C ASN A 78 3.33 -20.50 -17.86
N SER A 79 4.36 -20.29 -17.05
CA SER A 79 5.07 -21.40 -16.38
C SER A 79 4.21 -22.02 -15.27
N LEU A 80 4.39 -23.32 -15.02
CA LEU A 80 3.69 -24.02 -13.94
C LEU A 80 3.99 -23.40 -12.57
N GLU A 81 5.24 -23.03 -12.35
CA GLU A 81 5.71 -22.37 -11.11
C GLU A 81 5.02 -21.03 -10.89
N ALA A 82 4.90 -20.23 -11.94
CA ALA A 82 4.22 -18.94 -11.87
C ALA A 82 2.70 -19.10 -11.62
N LYS A 83 2.05 -20.07 -12.28
CA LYS A 83 0.63 -20.37 -12.01
C LYS A 83 0.40 -20.79 -10.58
N LEU A 84 1.32 -21.57 -10.00
CA LEU A 84 1.25 -21.97 -8.61
C LEU A 84 1.49 -20.79 -7.66
N ALA A 85 2.52 -19.98 -7.92
CA ALA A 85 2.79 -18.77 -7.14
C ALA A 85 1.58 -17.82 -7.13
N ASN A 86 0.91 -17.69 -8.27
CA ASN A 86 -0.30 -16.88 -8.41
C ASN A 86 -1.48 -17.46 -7.62
N ALA A 87 -1.70 -18.76 -7.70
CA ALA A 87 -2.78 -19.40 -6.94
C ALA A 87 -2.55 -19.27 -5.42
N ILE A 88 -1.31 -19.28 -4.98
CA ILE A 88 -0.93 -19.01 -3.58
C ILE A 88 -1.19 -17.53 -3.23
N ALA A 89 -0.67 -16.60 -4.03
CA ALA A 89 -0.81 -15.17 -3.81
C ALA A 89 -2.29 -14.74 -3.79
N GLU A 90 -3.10 -15.24 -4.71
CA GLU A 90 -4.54 -15.01 -4.76
C GLU A 90 -5.25 -15.49 -3.49
N ARG A 91 -4.91 -16.71 -3.00
CA ARG A 91 -5.52 -17.24 -1.80
C ARG A 91 -5.09 -16.53 -0.53
N VAL A 92 -3.81 -16.21 -0.41
CA VAL A 92 -3.29 -15.42 0.71
C VAL A 92 -3.92 -14.02 0.67
N GLY A 93 -3.98 -13.38 -0.48
CA GLY A 93 -4.64 -12.08 -0.67
C GLY A 93 -6.11 -12.11 -0.24
N LYS A 94 -6.87 -13.14 -0.64
CA LYS A 94 -8.27 -13.30 -0.23
C LYS A 94 -8.46 -13.43 1.28
N THR A 95 -7.44 -13.80 2.05
CA THR A 95 -7.54 -13.86 3.52
C THR A 95 -7.63 -12.48 4.17
N VAL A 96 -7.19 -11.43 3.50
CA VAL A 96 -7.27 -10.07 4.02
C VAL A 96 -8.62 -9.41 3.78
N ILE A 97 -9.40 -9.90 2.79
CA ILE A 97 -10.71 -9.32 2.46
C ILE A 97 -11.63 -9.36 3.69
N GLY A 98 -12.24 -8.20 3.99
CA GLY A 98 -13.05 -7.98 5.18
C GLY A 98 -12.25 -7.59 6.43
N THR A 99 -10.91 -7.61 6.38
CA THR A 99 -10.08 -7.09 7.45
C THR A 99 -10.19 -5.56 7.49
N THR A 100 -10.40 -5.01 8.67
CA THR A 100 -10.49 -3.56 8.89
C THR A 100 -9.39 -3.11 9.82
N ILE A 101 -8.61 -2.12 9.40
CA ILE A 101 -7.64 -1.40 10.24
C ILE A 101 -8.36 -0.19 10.83
N GLU A 102 -8.41 -0.11 12.16
CA GLU A 102 -8.96 1.03 12.89
C GLU A 102 -7.83 1.95 13.32
N PHE A 103 -7.86 3.20 12.89
CA PHE A 103 -6.78 4.15 13.15
C PHE A 103 -7.28 5.57 13.45
N GLU A 104 -6.39 6.38 13.99
CA GLU A 104 -6.60 7.80 14.28
C GLU A 104 -5.54 8.63 13.58
N THR A 105 -5.94 9.82 13.15
CA THR A 105 -5.05 10.87 12.68
C THR A 105 -5.15 12.12 13.56
N ASP A 106 -4.20 13.02 13.45
CA ASP A 106 -4.33 14.39 13.93
C ASP A 106 -5.26 15.22 13.00
N GLU A 107 -5.40 16.50 13.28
CA GLU A 107 -6.21 17.45 12.50
C GLU A 107 -5.67 17.68 11.08
N TYR A 108 -4.41 17.40 10.84
CA TYR A 108 -3.77 17.53 9.52
C TYR A 108 -3.94 16.27 8.66
N GLY A 109 -4.31 15.13 9.27
CA GLY A 109 -4.45 13.85 8.62
C GLY A 109 -3.24 12.92 8.79
N THR A 110 -2.27 13.29 9.61
CA THR A 110 -1.11 12.43 9.93
C THR A 110 -1.55 11.29 10.85
N ILE A 111 -1.23 10.04 10.49
CA ILE A 111 -1.59 8.87 11.29
C ILE A 111 -0.84 8.91 12.63
N THR A 112 -1.58 8.93 13.72
CA THR A 112 -1.04 8.98 15.08
C THR A 112 -1.12 7.65 15.81
N LYS A 113 -2.11 6.79 15.45
CA LYS A 113 -2.33 5.54 16.16
C LYS A 113 -3.12 4.52 15.34
N ILE A 114 -2.74 3.25 15.47
CA ILE A 114 -3.52 2.10 14.99
C ILE A 114 -4.03 1.34 16.23
N HIS A 115 -5.36 1.15 16.33
CA HIS A 115 -6.00 0.65 17.54
C HIS A 115 -6.01 -0.87 17.64
N ASN A 116 -6.28 -1.56 16.55
CA ASN A 116 -6.58 -2.99 16.53
C ASN A 116 -5.47 -3.87 15.95
N LEU A 117 -4.22 -3.37 15.88
CA LEU A 117 -3.08 -4.08 15.27
C LEU A 117 -2.87 -5.50 15.84
N SER A 118 -2.94 -5.65 17.16
CA SER A 118 -2.78 -6.96 17.81
C SER A 118 -3.89 -7.94 17.45
N GLN A 119 -5.13 -7.45 17.25
CA GLN A 119 -6.25 -8.26 16.81
C GLN A 119 -6.06 -8.71 15.36
N ILE A 120 -5.64 -7.79 14.47
CA ILE A 120 -5.35 -8.07 13.06
C ILE A 120 -4.24 -9.12 12.97
N LYS A 121 -3.13 -8.99 13.70
CA LYS A 121 -2.04 -9.98 13.74
C LYS A 121 -2.54 -11.36 14.15
N LYS A 122 -3.38 -11.46 15.16
CA LYS A 122 -3.96 -12.73 15.61
C LYS A 122 -4.89 -13.35 14.55
N GLN A 123 -5.73 -12.53 13.92
CA GLN A 123 -6.63 -12.95 12.86
C GLN A 123 -5.86 -13.42 11.62
N ALA A 124 -4.89 -12.63 11.15
CA ALA A 124 -4.04 -12.97 10.01
C ALA A 124 -3.32 -14.31 10.22
N LYS A 125 -2.79 -14.56 11.43
CA LYS A 125 -2.14 -15.84 11.75
C LYS A 125 -3.08 -17.04 11.63
N THR A 126 -4.33 -16.88 12.03
CA THR A 126 -5.32 -17.95 11.92
C THR A 126 -5.70 -18.19 10.47
N LEU A 127 -6.03 -17.12 9.74
CA LEU A 127 -6.42 -17.17 8.33
C LEU A 127 -5.30 -17.71 7.44
N PHE A 128 -4.06 -17.29 7.68
CA PHE A 128 -2.90 -17.80 6.96
C PHE A 128 -2.70 -19.31 7.18
N LYS A 129 -2.81 -19.77 8.43
CA LYS A 129 -2.72 -21.19 8.75
C LYS A 129 -3.79 -22.02 8.04
N ASP A 130 -5.03 -21.55 8.00
CA ASP A 130 -6.14 -22.21 7.33
C ASP A 130 -5.94 -22.21 5.81
N CYS A 131 -5.49 -21.10 5.24
CA CYS A 131 -5.14 -20.97 3.84
C CYS A 131 -4.04 -21.98 3.44
N MET A 132 -2.97 -22.09 4.22
CA MET A 132 -1.87 -23.04 3.97
C MET A 132 -2.34 -24.49 4.04
N LYS A 133 -3.26 -24.82 4.96
CA LYS A 133 -3.87 -26.13 5.06
C LYS A 133 -4.72 -26.47 3.82
N ASP A 134 -5.48 -25.52 3.33
CA ASP A 134 -6.31 -25.69 2.14
C ASP A 134 -5.46 -25.85 0.89
N LEU A 135 -4.40 -25.06 0.75
CA LEU A 135 -3.41 -25.17 -0.32
C LEU A 135 -2.75 -26.57 -0.33
N ALA A 136 -2.35 -27.09 0.83
CA ALA A 136 -1.73 -28.40 0.94
C ALA A 136 -2.64 -29.57 0.45
N ASN A 137 -3.95 -29.37 0.47
CA ASN A 137 -4.94 -30.35 0.02
C ASN A 137 -5.24 -30.28 -1.49
N MET A 138 -4.75 -29.26 -2.21
CA MET A 138 -4.96 -29.13 -3.65
C MET A 138 -4.25 -30.25 -4.44
N PRO A 139 -4.86 -30.77 -5.51
CA PRO A 139 -4.24 -31.79 -6.36
C PRO A 139 -2.88 -31.36 -6.92
N GLU A 140 -2.77 -30.09 -7.34
CA GLU A 140 -1.55 -29.49 -7.89
C GLU A 140 -0.40 -29.50 -6.88
N MET A 141 -0.71 -29.22 -5.61
CA MET A 141 0.28 -29.24 -4.53
C MET A 141 0.72 -30.65 -4.18
N LYS A 142 -0.16 -31.64 -4.29
CA LYS A 142 0.21 -33.06 -4.12
C LYS A 142 1.19 -33.50 -5.20
N PHE A 143 0.94 -33.11 -6.44
CA PHE A 143 1.88 -33.37 -7.54
C PHE A 143 3.23 -32.67 -7.34
N MET A 144 3.22 -31.40 -6.92
CA MET A 144 4.44 -30.66 -6.64
C MET A 144 5.27 -31.28 -5.51
N LYS A 145 4.61 -31.84 -4.50
CA LYS A 145 5.26 -32.57 -3.42
C LYS A 145 6.00 -33.80 -3.92
N GLU A 146 5.45 -34.54 -4.90
CA GLU A 146 6.13 -35.67 -5.57
C GLU A 146 7.37 -35.21 -6.34
N LEU A 147 7.40 -33.93 -6.79
CA LEU A 147 8.57 -33.32 -7.44
C LEU A 147 9.58 -32.72 -6.43
N GLY A 148 9.35 -32.89 -5.12
CA GLY A 148 10.25 -32.44 -4.06
C GLY A 148 9.95 -31.02 -3.53
N PHE A 149 8.84 -30.40 -3.94
CA PHE A 149 8.41 -29.10 -3.43
C PHE A 149 7.50 -29.29 -2.22
N ASP A 150 7.84 -28.69 -1.08
CA ASP A 150 7.01 -28.77 0.13
C ASP A 150 6.42 -27.39 0.47
N ILE A 151 5.09 -27.33 0.55
CA ILE A 151 4.37 -26.12 0.93
C ILE A 151 4.75 -25.63 2.34
N SER A 152 5.25 -26.51 3.19
CA SER A 152 5.76 -26.14 4.51
C SER A 152 6.95 -25.17 4.43
N ASP A 153 7.69 -25.16 3.33
CA ASP A 153 8.80 -24.22 3.13
C ASP A 153 8.29 -22.81 2.83
N ILE A 154 7.14 -22.67 2.16
CA ILE A 154 6.47 -21.39 2.02
C ILE A 154 6.04 -20.87 3.40
N SER A 155 5.41 -21.73 4.22
CA SER A 155 4.91 -21.31 5.52
C SER A 155 6.01 -20.94 6.53
N LYS A 156 7.24 -21.41 6.32
CA LYS A 156 8.42 -21.03 7.12
C LYS A 156 8.99 -19.67 6.72
N ASN A 157 8.86 -19.33 5.42
CA ASN A 157 9.47 -18.14 4.84
C ASN A 157 8.52 -16.93 4.78
N VAL A 158 7.22 -17.12 5.05
CA VAL A 158 6.24 -16.04 5.10
C VAL A 158 5.87 -15.76 6.55
N SER A 159 6.30 -14.62 7.05
CA SER A 159 5.91 -14.10 8.36
C SER A 159 4.54 -13.43 8.28
N THR A 160 3.60 -13.86 9.13
CA THR A 160 2.29 -13.18 9.26
C THR A 160 2.42 -11.78 9.85
N ASP A 161 3.48 -11.51 10.59
CA ASP A 161 3.77 -10.17 11.10
C ASP A 161 4.19 -9.26 9.95
N GLU A 162 5.05 -9.71 9.03
CA GLU A 162 5.44 -8.97 7.82
C GLU A 162 4.25 -8.72 6.89
N LEU A 163 3.33 -9.68 6.74
CA LEU A 163 2.10 -9.47 5.97
C LEU A 163 1.25 -8.32 6.56
N VAL A 164 1.08 -8.29 7.88
CA VAL A 164 0.29 -7.24 8.54
C VAL A 164 1.03 -5.90 8.49
N GLU A 165 2.35 -5.90 8.60
CA GLU A 165 3.19 -4.71 8.40
C GLU A 165 3.03 -4.16 6.99
N GLY A 166 2.99 -5.00 5.95
CA GLY A 166 2.69 -4.57 4.58
C GLY A 166 1.34 -3.89 4.45
N TYR A 167 0.29 -4.39 5.11
CA TYR A 167 -1.03 -3.74 5.10
C TYR A 167 -1.02 -2.38 5.80
N VAL A 168 -0.23 -2.23 6.85
CA VAL A 168 -0.07 -0.96 7.56
C VAL A 168 0.74 0.03 6.72
N GLU A 169 1.76 -0.43 6.01
CA GLU A 169 2.51 0.44 5.08
C GLU A 169 1.63 0.92 3.92
N GLU A 170 0.80 0.05 3.31
CA GLU A 170 -0.16 0.45 2.28
C GLU A 170 -1.12 1.55 2.78
N LEU A 171 -1.60 1.44 4.03
CA LEU A 171 -2.38 2.49 4.66
C LEU A 171 -1.57 3.78 4.84
N LYS A 172 -0.32 3.70 5.28
CA LYS A 172 0.54 4.88 5.44
C LYS A 172 0.84 5.55 4.11
N ASP A 173 1.06 4.77 3.05
CA ASP A 173 1.29 5.29 1.70
C ASP A 173 0.10 6.10 1.19
N LEU A 174 -1.14 5.68 1.50
CA LEU A 174 -2.34 6.46 1.16
C LEU A 174 -2.37 7.83 1.87
N PHE A 175 -1.78 7.93 3.05
CA PHE A 175 -1.78 9.14 3.89
C PHE A 175 -0.45 9.90 3.88
N PHE A 176 0.56 9.46 3.11
CA PHE A 176 1.94 9.97 3.22
C PHE A 176 2.07 11.47 2.97
N CYS A 177 1.18 12.06 2.16
CA CYS A 177 1.19 13.50 1.87
C CYS A 177 0.59 14.35 2.98
N HIS A 178 -0.29 13.79 3.81
CA HIS A 178 -1.04 14.55 4.80
C HIS A 178 -0.14 15.08 5.93
N GLY A 179 -0.39 16.30 6.36
CA GLY A 179 0.39 16.99 7.39
C GLY A 179 1.71 17.57 6.92
N ASN A 180 2.00 17.49 5.62
CA ASN A 180 3.23 18.02 5.04
C ASN A 180 2.98 19.26 4.20
N THR A 181 4.01 20.13 4.14
CA THR A 181 4.07 21.30 3.26
C THR A 181 5.01 21.00 2.11
N TYR A 182 4.55 21.18 0.88
CA TYR A 182 5.31 20.92 -0.34
C TYR A 182 5.59 22.23 -1.07
N LYS A 183 6.80 22.35 -1.62
CA LYS A 183 7.14 23.42 -2.55
C LYS A 183 6.48 23.15 -3.90
N ILE A 184 5.75 24.13 -4.45
CA ILE A 184 5.18 24.04 -5.79
C ILE A 184 6.32 24.09 -6.82
N GLY A 185 6.24 23.22 -7.84
CA GLY A 185 7.26 23.03 -8.86
C GLY A 185 8.06 21.73 -8.66
N GLU A 186 9.24 21.69 -9.24
CA GLU A 186 10.11 20.53 -9.17
C GLU A 186 11.13 20.67 -8.03
N THR A 187 11.39 19.57 -7.35
CA THR A 187 12.37 19.46 -6.26
C THR A 187 13.15 18.16 -6.47
N GLU A 188 14.47 18.26 -6.48
CA GLU A 188 15.38 17.12 -6.52
C GLU A 188 16.08 17.03 -5.17
N GLU A 189 16.15 15.83 -4.62
CA GLU A 189 16.81 15.53 -3.35
C GLU A 189 17.75 14.33 -3.56
N HIS A 190 18.94 14.42 -3.00
CA HIS A 190 19.92 13.34 -2.99
C HIS A 190 20.18 12.91 -1.55
N GLU A 191 20.10 11.62 -1.29
CA GLU A 191 20.41 11.04 0.00
C GLU A 191 21.61 10.09 -0.13
N ASP A 192 22.67 10.38 0.61
CA ASP A 192 23.85 9.52 0.69
C ASP A 192 23.53 8.19 1.37
N ALA A 193 24.20 7.12 0.94
CA ALA A 193 24.12 5.81 1.58
C ALA A 193 24.52 5.87 3.06
N THR A 194 23.77 5.19 3.91
CA THR A 194 24.08 5.00 5.32
C THR A 194 24.31 3.52 5.64
N GLU A 195 24.62 3.17 6.91
CA GLU A 195 24.73 1.76 7.31
C GLU A 195 23.44 0.94 7.08
N ASN A 196 22.26 1.62 7.01
CA ASN A 196 20.96 0.98 6.90
C ASN A 196 20.16 1.39 5.65
N SER A 197 20.72 2.24 4.78
CA SER A 197 20.06 2.70 3.54
C SER A 197 21.04 2.76 2.38
N TYR A 198 20.52 2.57 1.17
CA TYR A 198 21.26 2.79 -0.07
C TYR A 198 21.22 4.27 -0.43
N GLU A 199 22.21 4.71 -1.22
CA GLU A 199 22.17 5.99 -1.92
C GLU A 199 20.92 6.07 -2.79
N SER A 200 20.22 7.20 -2.77
CA SER A 200 19.02 7.39 -3.57
C SER A 200 18.89 8.82 -4.06
N ASP A 201 18.47 8.95 -5.30
CA ASP A 201 18.02 10.21 -5.88
C ASP A 201 16.50 10.24 -5.89
N SER A 202 15.90 11.32 -5.42
CA SER A 202 14.46 11.52 -5.48
C SER A 202 14.13 12.78 -6.26
N ASN A 203 13.08 12.67 -7.06
CA ASN A 203 12.52 13.79 -7.82
C ASN A 203 11.04 13.92 -7.44
N ARG A 204 10.61 15.14 -7.12
CA ARG A 204 9.22 15.44 -6.79
C ARG A 204 8.74 16.65 -7.57
N SER A 205 7.55 16.54 -8.14
CA SER A 205 6.87 17.64 -8.80
C SER A 205 5.50 17.87 -8.15
N VAL A 206 5.20 19.13 -7.85
CA VAL A 206 3.91 19.56 -7.30
C VAL A 206 3.32 20.61 -8.21
N SER A 207 2.10 20.37 -8.68
CA SER A 207 1.37 21.28 -9.55
C SER A 207 -0.05 21.50 -9.04
N ILE A 208 -0.59 22.68 -9.31
CA ILE A 208 -2.00 23.05 -9.03
C ILE A 208 -2.62 23.48 -10.36
N ASP A 209 -3.79 22.93 -10.69
CA ASP A 209 -4.52 23.30 -11.90
C ASP A 209 -5.39 24.55 -11.69
N GLU A 210 -6.08 25.00 -12.76
CA GLU A 210 -6.94 26.19 -12.74
C GLU A 210 -8.16 26.04 -11.81
N ASP A 211 -8.56 24.81 -11.50
CA ASP A 211 -9.68 24.50 -10.60
C ASP A 211 -9.25 24.37 -9.14
N GLY A 212 -7.94 24.49 -8.87
CA GLY A 212 -7.36 24.37 -7.53
C GLY A 212 -7.06 22.92 -7.09
N ASN A 213 -7.18 21.95 -8.01
CA ASN A 213 -6.75 20.60 -7.72
C ASN A 213 -5.23 20.51 -7.79
N TYR A 214 -4.62 19.78 -6.89
CA TYR A 214 -3.18 19.58 -6.89
C TYR A 214 -2.81 18.15 -7.24
N THR A 215 -1.63 18.03 -7.84
CA THR A 215 -1.01 16.73 -8.15
C THR A 215 0.39 16.73 -7.56
N ILE A 216 0.71 15.69 -6.80
CA ILE A 216 2.03 15.42 -6.27
C ILE A 216 2.53 14.15 -6.96
N GLN A 217 3.65 14.24 -7.65
CA GLN A 217 4.33 13.11 -8.29
C GLN A 217 5.73 13.01 -7.72
N GLY A 218 6.20 11.78 -7.49
CA GLY A 218 7.54 11.52 -7.03
C GLY A 218 8.12 10.25 -7.64
N GLU A 219 9.43 10.25 -7.84
CA GLU A 219 10.20 9.11 -8.28
C GLU A 219 11.44 8.99 -7.36
N VAL A 220 11.77 7.78 -6.97
CA VAL A 220 12.99 7.45 -6.24
C VAL A 220 13.75 6.42 -7.04
N ILE A 221 15.05 6.71 -7.30
CA ILE A 221 15.95 5.89 -8.11
C ILE A 221 17.10 5.36 -7.26
#